data_815d5c5e40c93f50daa0ddf0d010eecd
#
_entry.id   815d5c5e40c93f50daa0ddf0d010eecd
#
_cell.length_a   1.000
_cell.length_b   1.000
_cell.length_c   1.000
_cell.angle_alpha   90.00
_cell.angle_beta   90.00
_cell.angle_gamma   90.00
#
_symmetry.space_group_name_H-M   'P 1'
#
loop_
_entity.id
_entity.type
_entity.pdbx_description
1 polymer ?
#
loop_
_entity_poly.entity_id
_entity_poly.type
_entity_poly.pdbx_seq_one_letter_code
_entity_poly.pdbx_strand_id
1 'polypeptide(L)'
;VSVNIDTVEKNIVSELRLSSIQAKVYVLVVKTGKMSAQQIAQNLNISEDEANQVATSLIQNGGFIDITKTEFESMHPRFAIVNMYRRMCDREKIPFKKNLLVDNISILLEKPYDDARTKYNQ
;
A
#
# COMPACT_ATOMS: atom_id res chain seq x y z
N VAL A 1 15.70 -13.96 -5.37
CA VAL A 1 15.82 -12.56 -5.77
C VAL A 1 14.98 -11.71 -4.83
N SER A 2 15.61 -10.76 -4.17
CA SER A 2 14.90 -9.86 -3.27
C SER A 2 14.16 -8.77 -4.06
N VAL A 3 13.01 -8.37 -3.50
CA VAL A 3 12.24 -7.26 -4.07
C VAL A 3 12.95 -5.96 -3.73
N ASN A 4 13.12 -5.09 -4.73
CA ASN A 4 13.70 -3.77 -4.51
C ASN A 4 12.59 -2.82 -4.04
N ILE A 5 12.47 -2.70 -2.74
CA ILE A 5 11.41 -1.90 -2.10
C ILE A 5 11.51 -0.42 -2.48
N ASP A 6 12.72 0.12 -2.58
CA ASP A 6 12.90 1.52 -2.95
C ASP A 6 12.33 1.80 -4.34
N THR A 7 12.56 0.91 -5.30
CA THR A 7 12.02 1.05 -6.65
C THR A 7 10.50 0.96 -6.64
N VAL A 8 9.94 0.00 -5.87
CA VAL A 8 8.49 -0.15 -5.75
C VAL A 8 7.88 1.13 -5.16
N GLU A 9 8.45 1.66 -4.09
CA GLU A 9 7.95 2.90 -3.47
C GLU A 9 7.98 4.07 -4.45
N LYS A 10 9.08 4.22 -5.19
CA LYS A 10 9.21 5.28 -6.20
C LYS A 10 8.15 5.16 -7.29
N ASN A 11 7.89 3.95 -7.75
CA ASN A 11 6.89 3.73 -8.79
C ASN A 11 5.47 3.98 -8.26
N ILE A 12 5.21 3.64 -7.01
CA ILE A 12 3.92 3.97 -6.38
C ILE A 12 3.71 5.47 -6.38
N VAL A 13 4.72 6.23 -5.99
CA VAL A 13 4.63 7.69 -5.97
C VAL A 13 4.40 8.24 -7.38
N SER A 14 5.15 7.78 -8.35
CA SER A 14 5.07 8.33 -9.70
C SER A 14 3.81 7.91 -10.45
N GLU A 15 3.40 6.64 -10.33
CA GLU A 15 2.30 6.09 -11.13
C GLU A 15 0.94 6.20 -10.47
N LEU A 16 0.89 6.13 -9.14
CA LEU A 16 -0.37 6.23 -8.40
C LEU A 16 -0.58 7.62 -7.82
N ARG A 17 0.39 8.50 -7.94
CA ARG A 17 0.35 9.88 -7.44
C ARG A 17 0.11 9.93 -5.93
N LEU A 18 0.65 8.98 -5.21
CA LEU A 18 0.64 9.00 -3.75
C LEU A 18 1.86 9.75 -3.23
N SER A 19 1.78 10.22 -1.99
CA SER A 19 2.93 10.84 -1.34
C SER A 19 3.95 9.75 -0.96
N SER A 20 5.18 10.18 -0.67
CA SER A 20 6.23 9.28 -0.22
C SER A 20 5.83 8.52 1.04
N ILE A 21 5.20 9.20 2.01
CA ILE A 21 4.79 8.55 3.25
C ILE A 21 3.63 7.57 3.02
N GLN A 22 2.70 7.89 2.12
CA GLN A 22 1.64 6.94 1.76
C GLN A 22 2.23 5.66 1.15
N ALA A 23 3.21 5.82 0.26
CA ALA A 23 3.87 4.66 -0.35
C ALA A 23 4.58 3.81 0.69
N LYS A 24 5.28 4.43 1.63
CA LYS A 24 5.99 3.72 2.70
C LYS A 24 5.03 2.97 3.61
N VAL A 25 3.95 3.60 4.02
CA VAL A 25 2.93 2.97 4.88
C VAL A 25 2.28 1.80 4.15
N TYR A 26 1.92 1.99 2.88
CA TYR A 26 1.30 0.94 2.09
C TYR A 26 2.22 -0.29 1.99
N VAL A 27 3.46 -0.09 1.58
CA VAL A 27 4.43 -1.19 1.42
C VAL A 27 4.71 -1.87 2.77
N LEU A 28 4.81 -1.09 3.84
CA LEU A 28 5.05 -1.65 5.18
C LEU A 28 3.95 -2.64 5.57
N VAL A 29 2.70 -2.26 5.40
CA VAL A 29 1.56 -3.13 5.75
C VAL A 29 1.48 -4.33 4.82
N VAL A 30 1.78 -4.16 3.55
CA VAL A 30 1.82 -5.29 2.60
C VAL A 30 2.80 -6.36 3.08
N LYS A 31 4.01 -5.97 3.44
CA LYS A 31 5.06 -6.94 3.79
C LYS A 31 5.01 -7.43 5.24
N THR A 32 4.26 -6.75 6.10
CA THR A 32 4.20 -7.09 7.52
C THR A 32 2.92 -7.83 7.91
N GLY A 33 1.81 -7.51 7.26
CA GLY A 33 0.48 -7.96 7.65
C GLY A 33 -0.26 -6.81 8.32
N LYS A 34 -1.40 -7.11 8.92
CA LYS A 34 -2.22 -6.07 9.55
C LYS A 34 -1.43 -5.35 10.65
N MET A 35 -1.63 -4.04 10.73
CA MET A 35 -0.92 -3.20 11.69
C MET A 35 -1.85 -2.15 12.26
N SER A 36 -1.60 -1.78 13.52
CA SER A 36 -2.24 -0.62 14.14
C SER A 36 -1.50 0.66 13.75
N ALA A 37 -2.16 1.80 13.92
CA ALA A 37 -1.51 3.10 13.73
C ALA A 37 -0.27 3.23 14.61
N GLN A 38 -0.34 2.73 15.85
CA GLN A 38 0.80 2.76 16.76
C GLN A 38 1.99 1.98 16.21
N GLN A 39 1.74 0.78 15.67
CA GLN A 39 2.80 -0.05 15.09
C GLN A 39 3.41 0.60 13.85
N ILE A 40 2.58 1.18 13.00
CA ILE A 40 3.06 1.91 11.82
C ILE A 40 3.94 3.07 12.26
N ALA A 41 3.47 3.85 13.24
CA ALA A 41 4.20 5.01 13.75
C ALA A 41 5.58 4.61 14.29
N GLN A 42 5.65 3.53 15.06
CA GLN A 42 6.91 3.04 15.62
C GLN A 42 7.88 2.58 14.53
N ASN A 43 7.38 1.89 13.51
CA ASN A 43 8.21 1.38 12.43
C ASN A 43 8.79 2.49 11.55
N LEU A 44 8.02 3.54 11.33
CA LEU A 44 8.43 4.62 10.41
C LEU A 44 8.92 5.87 11.13
N ASN A 45 8.93 5.85 12.45
CA ASN A 45 9.38 6.98 13.26
C ASN A 45 8.57 8.25 12.96
N ILE A 46 7.24 8.10 12.94
CA ILE A 46 6.29 9.20 12.76
C ILE A 46 5.32 9.18 13.94
N SER A 47 4.51 10.23 14.08
CA SER A 47 3.51 10.27 15.14
C SER A 47 2.37 9.28 14.85
N GLU A 48 1.69 8.85 15.90
CA GLU A 48 0.52 7.98 15.75
C GLU A 48 -0.60 8.69 14.98
N ASP A 49 -0.78 9.99 15.22
CA ASP A 49 -1.78 10.78 14.49
C ASP A 49 -1.47 10.79 12.99
N GLU A 50 -0.22 11.00 12.62
CA GLU A 50 0.17 10.98 11.21
C GLU A 50 -0.03 9.59 10.61
N ALA A 51 0.35 8.54 11.33
CA ALA A 51 0.15 7.17 10.86
C ALA A 51 -1.33 6.88 10.62
N ASN A 52 -2.19 7.33 11.55
CA ASN A 52 -3.63 7.13 11.40
C ASN A 52 -4.20 7.89 10.22
N GLN A 53 -3.77 9.13 10.01
CA GLN A 53 -4.21 9.94 8.89
C GLN A 53 -3.80 9.32 7.55
N VAL A 54 -2.55 8.85 7.46
CA VAL A 54 -2.06 8.23 6.24
C VAL A 54 -2.79 6.92 5.95
N ALA A 55 -2.95 6.07 6.96
CA ALA A 55 -3.66 4.80 6.79
C ALA A 55 -5.12 5.03 6.37
N THR A 56 -5.78 6.02 6.97
CA THR A 56 -7.15 6.38 6.61
C THR A 56 -7.22 6.85 5.15
N SER A 57 -6.26 7.65 4.71
CA SER A 57 -6.20 8.08 3.32
C SER A 57 -6.04 6.90 2.36
N LEU A 58 -5.32 5.86 2.77
CA LEU A 58 -5.14 4.66 1.96
C LEU A 58 -6.42 3.80 1.91
N ILE A 59 -7.26 3.84 2.95
CA ILE A 59 -8.60 3.24 2.87
C ILE A 59 -9.41 3.98 1.82
N GLN A 60 -9.41 5.30 1.86
CA GLN A 60 -10.15 6.13 0.90
C GLN A 60 -9.68 5.92 -0.53
N ASN A 61 -8.40 5.66 -0.71
CA ASN A 61 -7.82 5.41 -2.03
C ASN A 61 -7.98 3.95 -2.51
N GLY A 62 -8.49 3.07 -1.66
CA GLY A 62 -8.77 1.69 -2.06
C GLY A 62 -7.61 0.73 -1.91
N GLY A 63 -6.57 1.11 -1.17
CA GLY A 63 -5.42 0.24 -0.91
C GLY A 63 -5.54 -0.55 0.38
N PHE A 64 -6.15 0.05 1.40
CA PHE A 64 -6.32 -0.57 2.71
C PHE A 64 -7.78 -0.82 3.03
N ILE A 65 -7.98 -1.75 3.97
CA ILE A 65 -9.26 -1.93 4.66
C ILE A 65 -8.99 -1.80 6.16
N ASP A 66 -10.00 -1.35 6.89
CA ASP A 66 -9.95 -1.31 8.35
C ASP A 66 -10.47 -2.64 8.90
N ILE A 67 -9.63 -3.33 9.66
CA ILE A 67 -9.99 -4.62 10.26
C ILE A 67 -10.72 -4.38 11.57
N THR A 68 -10.18 -3.47 12.38
CA THR A 68 -10.79 -3.01 13.63
C THR A 68 -10.72 -1.50 13.65
N LYS A 69 -11.19 -0.88 14.74
CA LYS A 69 -11.10 0.58 14.88
C LYS A 69 -9.66 1.10 14.83
N THR A 70 -8.69 0.23 15.12
CA THR A 70 -7.29 0.65 15.27
C THR A 70 -6.31 -0.08 14.35
N GLU A 71 -6.80 -1.04 13.57
CA GLU A 71 -5.92 -1.88 12.74
C GLU A 71 -6.28 -1.80 11.28
N PHE A 72 -5.27 -1.80 10.44
CA PHE A 72 -5.39 -1.69 8.98
C PHE A 72 -4.74 -2.90 8.33
N GLU A 73 -5.30 -3.30 7.19
CA GLU A 73 -4.75 -4.39 6.38
C GLU A 73 -4.77 -3.96 4.92
N SER A 74 -3.82 -4.45 4.15
CA SER A 74 -3.83 -4.25 2.70
C SER A 74 -4.77 -5.27 2.06
N MET A 75 -5.50 -4.82 1.05
CA MET A 75 -6.10 -5.75 0.10
C MET A 75 -4.96 -6.41 -0.69
N HIS A 76 -5.22 -7.58 -1.31
CA HIS A 76 -4.21 -8.20 -2.18
C HIS A 76 -3.69 -7.14 -3.17
N PRO A 77 -2.36 -7.05 -3.37
CA PRO A 77 -1.80 -5.99 -4.21
C PRO A 77 -2.38 -5.91 -5.61
N ARG A 78 -2.76 -7.06 -6.18
CA ARG A 78 -3.38 -7.09 -7.51
C ARG A 78 -4.64 -6.23 -7.56
N PHE A 79 -5.44 -6.23 -6.49
CA PHE A 79 -6.64 -5.40 -6.42
C PHE A 79 -6.35 -4.00 -5.89
N ALA A 80 -5.53 -3.91 -4.84
CA ALA A 80 -5.23 -2.63 -4.21
C ALA A 80 -4.57 -1.66 -5.19
N ILE A 81 -3.57 -2.12 -5.91
CA ILE A 81 -2.82 -1.27 -6.85
C ILE A 81 -3.72 -0.82 -8.00
N VAL A 82 -4.54 -1.71 -8.55
CA VAL A 82 -5.47 -1.36 -9.62
C VAL A 82 -6.51 -0.34 -9.12
N ASN A 83 -7.04 -0.55 -7.91
CA ASN A 83 -8.01 0.39 -7.33
C ASN A 83 -7.41 1.78 -7.17
N MET A 84 -6.20 1.85 -6.63
CA MET A 84 -5.52 3.12 -6.42
C MET A 84 -5.19 3.80 -7.75
N TYR A 85 -4.79 3.02 -8.75
CA TYR A 85 -4.53 3.54 -10.08
C TYR A 85 -5.80 4.10 -10.72
N ARG A 86 -6.90 3.35 -10.65
CA ARG A 86 -8.18 3.80 -11.22
C ARG A 86 -8.63 5.10 -10.58
N ARG A 87 -8.51 5.20 -9.25
CA ARG A 87 -8.92 6.42 -8.55
C ARG A 87 -8.02 7.60 -8.90
N MET A 88 -6.73 7.34 -9.11
CA MET A 88 -5.80 8.38 -9.58
C MET A 88 -6.21 8.87 -10.96
N CYS A 89 -6.53 7.94 -11.87
CA CYS A 89 -6.97 8.32 -13.23
C CYS A 89 -8.23 9.17 -13.17
N ASP A 90 -9.17 8.82 -12.29
CA ASP A 90 -10.40 9.60 -12.12
C ASP A 90 -10.10 11.01 -11.59
N ARG A 91 -9.23 11.12 -10.59
CA ARG A 91 -8.87 12.41 -10.01
C ARG A 91 -8.17 13.31 -11.02
N GLU A 92 -7.26 12.73 -11.79
CA GLU A 92 -6.43 13.48 -12.76
C GLU A 92 -7.13 13.62 -14.11
N LYS A 93 -8.30 13.01 -14.27
CA LYS A 93 -9.08 13.05 -15.51
C LYS A 93 -8.28 12.54 -16.71
N ILE A 94 -7.56 11.45 -16.50
CA ILE A 94 -6.81 10.78 -17.55
C ILE A 94 -7.41 9.40 -17.80
N PRO A 95 -7.21 8.82 -19.02
CA PRO A 95 -7.78 7.52 -19.32
C PRO A 95 -7.21 6.41 -18.45
N PHE A 96 -8.08 5.49 -18.04
CA PHE A 96 -7.67 4.27 -17.34
C PHE A 96 -7.19 3.26 -18.36
N LYS A 97 -5.89 3.26 -18.62
CA LYS A 97 -5.27 2.39 -19.60
C LYS A 97 -4.27 1.45 -18.95
N LYS A 98 -3.94 0.36 -19.62
CA LYS A 98 -2.90 -0.55 -19.18
C LYS A 98 -1.60 0.23 -18.97
N ASN A 99 -0.98 0.00 -17.82
CA ASN A 99 0.27 0.65 -17.42
C ASN A 99 1.21 -0.43 -16.89
N LEU A 100 2.30 -0.67 -17.61
CA LEU A 100 3.22 -1.75 -17.27
C LEU A 100 3.93 -1.53 -15.94
N LEU A 101 4.18 -0.27 -15.57
CA LEU A 101 4.79 0.03 -14.26
C LEU A 101 3.82 -0.29 -13.12
N VAL A 102 2.55 0.02 -13.31
CA VAL A 102 1.51 -0.32 -12.34
C VAL A 102 1.38 -1.84 -12.19
N ASP A 103 1.35 -2.55 -13.32
CA ASP A 103 1.29 -4.01 -13.31
C ASP A 103 2.50 -4.60 -12.57
N ASN A 104 3.67 -4.03 -12.81
CA ASN A 104 4.91 -4.51 -12.19
C ASN A 104 4.91 -4.29 -10.68
N ILE A 105 4.36 -3.19 -10.20
CA ILE A 105 4.21 -2.96 -8.76
C ILE A 105 3.42 -4.11 -8.13
N SER A 106 2.28 -4.47 -8.72
CA SER A 106 1.44 -5.57 -8.24
C SER A 106 2.20 -6.89 -8.19
N ILE A 107 2.94 -7.18 -9.25
CA ILE A 107 3.70 -8.42 -9.36
C ILE A 107 4.78 -8.50 -8.28
N LEU A 108 5.52 -7.41 -8.09
CA LEU A 108 6.63 -7.39 -7.12
C LEU A 108 6.13 -7.48 -5.68
N LEU A 109 4.93 -6.98 -5.38
CA LEU A 109 4.39 -7.00 -4.03
C LEU A 109 3.65 -8.28 -3.69
N GLU A 110 3.36 -9.13 -4.67
CA GLU A 110 2.58 -10.36 -4.45
C GLU A 110 3.29 -11.30 -3.48
N LYS A 111 4.58 -11.56 -3.69
CA LYS A 111 5.32 -12.48 -2.83
C LYS A 111 5.45 -11.98 -1.39
N PRO A 112 5.90 -10.75 -1.12
CA PRO A 112 5.93 -10.26 0.27
C PRO A 112 4.55 -10.24 0.93
N TYR A 113 3.50 -9.96 0.17
CA TYR A 113 2.13 -10.02 0.68
C TYR A 113 1.77 -11.44 1.13
N ASP A 114 2.00 -12.42 0.26
CA ASP A 114 1.67 -13.82 0.54
C ASP A 114 2.52 -14.35 1.70
N ASP A 115 3.82 -14.06 1.71
CA ASP A 115 4.72 -14.51 2.76
C ASP A 115 4.27 -14.01 4.14
N ALA A 116 3.84 -12.76 4.23
CA ALA A 116 3.38 -12.19 5.50
C ALA A 116 2.13 -12.89 6.01
N ARG A 117 1.21 -13.29 5.15
CA ARG A 117 -0.05 -13.94 5.54
C ARG A 117 0.10 -15.41 5.78
N THR A 118 1.02 -16.06 5.09
CA THR A 118 1.28 -17.49 5.26
C THR A 118 1.80 -17.81 6.68
N LYS A 119 2.56 -16.88 7.28
CA LYS A 119 3.10 -17.07 8.64
C LYS A 119 2.01 -17.30 9.68
N TYR A 120 0.82 -16.77 9.48
CA TYR A 120 -0.27 -16.88 10.44
C TYR A 120 -1.04 -18.18 10.31
N ASN A 121 -0.78 -18.95 9.27
CA ASN A 121 -1.49 -20.20 8.99
C ASN A 121 -0.65 -21.44 9.31
N GLN A 122 0.52 -21.25 9.90
CA GLN A 122 1.40 -22.36 10.27
C GLN A 122 1.32 -22.71 11.73
#